data_ff21a610b703b760aca40bf010194678
#
_entry.id   ff21a610b703b760aca40bf010194678
#
_cell.length_a   1.000
_cell.length_b   1.000
_cell.length_c   1.000
_cell.angle_alpha   90.00
_cell.angle_beta   90.00
_cell.angle_gamma   90.00
#
_symmetry.space_group_name_H-M   'P 1'
#
loop_
_entity.id
_entity.type
_entity.pdbx_description
1 polymer ?
#
loop_
_entity_poly.entity_id
_entity_poly.type
_entity_poly.pdbx_seq_one_letter_code
_entity_poly.pdbx_strand_id
1 'polypeptide(L)'
;MRSAPLRSAATLCLTFSVLVHAAPPPLPAEHLTVQPLPPKSPHWVYVYDEAFDNEIDARLHLFDGDSYRRLGQIDAGYLPSVSLSPDGATTAVATTYFARGSRGTRTDVVEFTDNTTLAPSGEIVLPPKRAQTAPTIFNIGYSTDGHFLYVAYVTPAASFGVLDPLHGTVLGEIDTAGCVLVIPWGPNRVSSICESGRLLTLTLDAQGREAARALSEPFFDPDRDPVFVQGIPSSRGYAFLSFLGEVHEVDLSGAQPAFTPPWSMVSPAERGRWRPGADQVGAIHRGLGRLYVPMHPGGEGTHKDGGTEIWVFDMAGHRRLARWPVQAAGLSRVLAVQVSQDPAPILFAATHAADVAVLDALSGKLRHVEKHLGQTPWMMLNP
;
A
#
# COMPACT_ATOMS: atom_id res chain seq x y z
N MET A 1 -62.85 -12.28 -88.98
CA MET A 1 -63.39 -12.71 -87.72
C MET A 1 -62.42 -13.63 -87.02
N ARG A 2 -61.64 -13.14 -86.08
CA ARG A 2 -60.75 -13.96 -85.26
C ARG A 2 -60.87 -13.46 -83.80
N SER A 3 -61.36 -14.28 -82.91
CA SER A 3 -61.55 -14.08 -81.51
C SER A 3 -60.21 -14.23 -80.71
N ALA A 4 -59.85 -13.28 -79.86
CA ALA A 4 -58.72 -13.35 -78.98
C ALA A 4 -59.15 -13.86 -77.58
N PRO A 5 -58.35 -14.69 -76.95
CA PRO A 5 -58.73 -15.17 -75.57
C PRO A 5 -58.26 -14.15 -74.50
N LEU A 6 -59.15 -13.95 -73.50
CA LEU A 6 -58.88 -13.26 -72.27
C LEU A 6 -57.86 -14.05 -71.42
N ARG A 7 -56.81 -13.44 -70.99
CA ARG A 7 -55.88 -13.98 -69.98
C ARG A 7 -56.29 -13.41 -68.61
N SER A 8 -56.74 -14.29 -67.73
CA SER A 8 -56.94 -13.95 -66.28
C SER A 8 -55.60 -13.90 -65.59
N ALA A 9 -55.26 -12.74 -64.97
CA ALA A 9 -54.13 -12.61 -64.07
C ALA A 9 -54.58 -12.93 -62.65
N ALA A 10 -54.08 -14.00 -62.11
CA ALA A 10 -54.26 -14.31 -60.67
C ALA A 10 -53.24 -13.52 -59.83
N THR A 11 -53.73 -12.59 -58.98
CA THR A 11 -52.92 -11.84 -58.02
C THR A 11 -52.71 -12.67 -56.79
N LEU A 12 -51.47 -13.10 -56.56
CA LEU A 12 -51.06 -13.84 -55.36
C LEU A 12 -50.77 -12.84 -54.26
N CYS A 13 -51.65 -12.71 -53.25
CA CYS A 13 -51.42 -11.95 -52.03
C CYS A 13 -50.54 -12.77 -51.09
N LEU A 14 -49.24 -12.39 -50.97
CA LEU A 14 -48.34 -12.89 -49.93
C LEU A 14 -48.66 -12.12 -48.62
N THR A 15 -49.26 -12.80 -47.66
CA THR A 15 -49.41 -12.29 -46.29
C THR A 15 -48.10 -12.57 -45.52
N PHE A 16 -47.33 -11.50 -45.27
CA PHE A 16 -46.17 -11.53 -44.37
C PHE A 16 -46.68 -11.56 -42.91
N SER A 17 -46.59 -12.69 -42.23
CA SER A 17 -46.79 -12.78 -40.76
C SER A 17 -45.58 -12.22 -40.07
N VAL A 18 -45.68 -11.01 -39.52
CA VAL A 18 -44.66 -10.43 -38.63
C VAL A 18 -44.75 -11.14 -37.28
N LEU A 19 -43.79 -12.01 -37.01
CA LEU A 19 -43.59 -12.58 -35.70
C LEU A 19 -43.14 -11.45 -34.75
N VAL A 20 -44.08 -10.88 -34.01
CA VAL A 20 -43.77 -9.97 -32.90
C VAL A 20 -43.14 -10.80 -31.78
N HIS A 21 -41.82 -10.78 -31.70
CA HIS A 21 -41.14 -11.30 -30.49
C HIS A 21 -41.49 -10.41 -29.30
N ALA A 22 -42.21 -10.93 -28.34
CA ALA A 22 -42.41 -10.24 -27.08
C ALA A 22 -41.02 -9.99 -26.42
N ALA A 23 -40.75 -8.77 -26.02
CA ALA A 23 -39.53 -8.47 -25.29
C ALA A 23 -39.45 -9.37 -24.03
N PRO A 24 -38.27 -9.92 -23.71
CA PRO A 24 -38.14 -10.69 -22.48
C PRO A 24 -38.61 -9.86 -21.26
N PRO A 25 -39.18 -10.49 -20.24
CA PRO A 25 -39.59 -9.76 -19.06
C PRO A 25 -38.38 -9.05 -18.45
N PRO A 26 -38.58 -7.85 -17.85
CA PRO A 26 -37.49 -7.16 -17.18
C PRO A 26 -36.90 -8.04 -16.10
N LEU A 27 -35.56 -8.05 -15.98
CA LEU A 27 -34.88 -8.75 -14.91
C LEU A 27 -35.42 -8.28 -13.56
N PRO A 28 -35.58 -9.17 -12.58
CA PRO A 28 -35.96 -8.74 -11.23
C PRO A 28 -34.95 -7.75 -10.69
N ALA A 29 -35.39 -6.75 -9.93
CA ALA A 29 -34.53 -5.79 -9.30
C ALA A 29 -33.52 -6.54 -8.40
N GLU A 30 -32.23 -6.25 -8.57
CA GLU A 30 -31.20 -6.78 -7.68
C GLU A 30 -31.39 -6.19 -6.28
N HIS A 31 -31.36 -7.04 -5.28
CA HIS A 31 -31.30 -6.62 -3.89
C HIS A 31 -29.84 -6.75 -3.44
N LEU A 32 -29.17 -5.61 -3.26
CA LEU A 32 -27.84 -5.58 -2.67
C LEU A 32 -27.95 -6.00 -1.20
N THR A 33 -27.15 -7.00 -0.81
CA THR A 33 -27.00 -7.40 0.58
C THR A 33 -25.59 -7.04 1.03
N VAL A 34 -25.47 -6.29 2.13
CA VAL A 34 -24.20 -6.01 2.79
C VAL A 34 -24.03 -7.06 3.88
N GLN A 35 -23.00 -7.88 3.77
CA GLN A 35 -22.66 -8.87 4.79
C GLN A 35 -21.40 -8.37 5.53
N PRO A 36 -21.47 -8.23 6.87
CA PRO A 36 -20.29 -7.90 7.66
C PRO A 36 -19.20 -8.97 7.52
N LEU A 37 -17.95 -8.54 7.57
CA LEU A 37 -16.81 -9.43 7.69
C LEU A 37 -16.88 -10.21 9.02
N PRO A 38 -16.20 -11.37 9.12
CA PRO A 38 -15.98 -12.03 10.40
C PRO A 38 -15.29 -11.10 11.42
N PRO A 39 -15.31 -11.42 12.70
CA PRO A 39 -14.52 -10.69 13.69
C PRO A 39 -13.05 -10.59 13.25
N LYS A 40 -12.45 -9.41 13.40
CA LYS A 40 -11.06 -9.13 13.00
C LYS A 40 -10.09 -10.11 13.65
N SER A 41 -9.21 -10.71 12.85
CA SER A 41 -8.10 -11.54 13.29
C SER A 41 -6.78 -10.76 13.22
N PRO A 42 -5.84 -10.96 14.14
CA PRO A 42 -4.49 -10.41 14.04
C PRO A 42 -3.72 -10.97 12.82
N HIS A 43 -4.18 -12.08 12.24
CA HIS A 43 -3.60 -12.71 11.07
C HIS A 43 -4.23 -12.28 9.75
N TRP A 44 -5.01 -11.21 9.75
CA TRP A 44 -5.45 -10.58 8.52
C TRP A 44 -4.37 -9.63 7.98
N VAL A 45 -4.32 -9.53 6.65
CA VAL A 45 -3.43 -8.61 5.95
C VAL A 45 -4.14 -8.03 4.73
N TYR A 46 -4.03 -6.73 4.54
CA TYR A 46 -4.32 -6.12 3.24
C TYR A 46 -3.09 -6.30 2.35
N VAL A 47 -3.28 -6.96 1.22
CA VAL A 47 -2.29 -7.08 0.16
C VAL A 47 -2.63 -6.03 -0.89
N TYR A 48 -1.79 -5.03 -1.00
CA TYR A 48 -1.91 -3.97 -2.00
C TYR A 48 -1.34 -4.49 -3.32
N ASP A 49 -2.23 -4.60 -4.32
CA ASP A 49 -1.93 -4.99 -5.69
C ASP A 49 -1.92 -3.74 -6.57
N GLU A 50 -0.74 -3.34 -7.05
CA GLU A 50 -0.58 -2.16 -7.90
C GLU A 50 -1.11 -2.39 -9.32
N ALA A 51 -1.16 -3.64 -9.77
CA ALA A 51 -1.60 -4.02 -11.10
C ALA A 51 -0.90 -3.22 -12.22
N PHE A 52 0.44 -3.16 -12.23
CA PHE A 52 1.22 -2.34 -13.20
C PHE A 52 0.88 -2.58 -14.67
N ASP A 53 0.37 -3.75 -15.03
CA ASP A 53 -0.12 -4.00 -16.40
C ASP A 53 -1.43 -3.27 -16.70
N ASN A 54 -2.13 -2.80 -15.66
CA ASN A 54 -3.38 -2.05 -15.75
C ASN A 54 -3.52 -1.06 -14.57
N GLU A 55 -2.68 -0.05 -14.51
CA GLU A 55 -2.51 0.89 -13.40
C GLU A 55 -3.80 1.60 -12.93
N ILE A 56 -4.90 1.54 -13.69
CA ILE A 56 -6.19 2.10 -13.29
C ILE A 56 -7.04 1.14 -12.44
N ASP A 57 -6.56 -0.07 -12.18
CA ASP A 57 -7.29 -1.15 -11.53
C ASP A 57 -6.52 -1.71 -10.32
N ALA A 58 -5.80 -0.84 -9.62
CA ALA A 58 -5.14 -1.22 -8.38
C ALA A 58 -6.16 -1.63 -7.31
N ARG A 59 -5.80 -2.57 -6.42
CA ARG A 59 -6.71 -3.17 -5.45
C ARG A 59 -6.03 -3.47 -4.11
N LEU A 60 -6.84 -3.49 -3.06
CA LEU A 60 -6.45 -4.04 -1.77
C LEU A 60 -7.21 -5.34 -1.55
N HIS A 61 -6.50 -6.45 -1.51
CA HIS A 61 -7.09 -7.74 -1.16
C HIS A 61 -6.96 -7.97 0.33
N LEU A 62 -8.08 -8.14 1.04
CA LEU A 62 -8.08 -8.58 2.43
C LEU A 62 -7.92 -10.11 2.47
N PHE A 63 -6.82 -10.58 3.03
CA PHE A 63 -6.46 -11.99 3.12
C PHE A 63 -6.33 -12.43 4.58
N ASP A 64 -6.84 -13.61 4.89
CA ASP A 64 -6.77 -14.24 6.21
C ASP A 64 -5.69 -15.34 6.21
N GLY A 65 -4.65 -15.15 7.00
CA GLY A 65 -3.53 -16.08 7.12
C GLY A 65 -3.80 -17.35 7.91
N ASP A 66 -4.96 -17.48 8.55
CA ASP A 66 -5.37 -18.71 9.25
C ASP A 66 -6.22 -19.61 8.36
N SER A 67 -7.25 -19.03 7.73
CA SER A 67 -8.14 -19.79 6.84
C SER A 67 -7.61 -19.88 5.41
N TYR A 68 -6.56 -19.10 5.08
CA TYR A 68 -5.99 -18.96 3.73
C TYR A 68 -7.02 -18.53 2.68
N ARG A 69 -7.92 -17.63 3.06
CA ARG A 69 -9.00 -17.14 2.20
C ARG A 69 -8.88 -15.65 1.97
N ARG A 70 -9.17 -15.22 0.75
CA ARG A 70 -9.48 -13.83 0.47
C ARG A 70 -10.89 -13.53 1.01
N LEU A 71 -10.99 -12.59 1.93
CA LEU A 71 -12.23 -12.20 2.59
C LEU A 71 -12.99 -11.13 1.79
N GLY A 72 -12.27 -10.32 1.02
CA GLY A 72 -12.84 -9.26 0.20
C GLY A 72 -11.77 -8.44 -0.49
N GLN A 73 -12.19 -7.35 -1.12
CA GLN A 73 -11.28 -6.39 -1.74
C GLN A 73 -11.87 -4.98 -1.69
N ILE A 74 -10.98 -3.99 -1.79
CA ILE A 74 -11.29 -2.57 -1.97
C ILE A 74 -10.69 -2.17 -3.31
N ASP A 75 -11.48 -1.54 -4.19
CA ASP A 75 -10.96 -0.91 -5.40
C ASP A 75 -10.17 0.32 -5.00
N ALA A 76 -9.03 0.52 -5.63
CA ALA A 76 -8.10 1.58 -5.23
C ALA A 76 -7.74 2.55 -6.37
N GLY A 77 -8.15 2.26 -7.61
CA GLY A 77 -7.99 3.16 -8.76
C GLY A 77 -6.55 3.28 -9.23
N TYR A 78 -6.10 4.50 -9.58
CA TYR A 78 -4.83 4.76 -10.24
C TYR A 78 -3.74 5.19 -9.26
N LEU A 79 -2.64 4.42 -9.20
CA LEU A 79 -1.46 4.65 -8.34
C LEU A 79 -1.87 5.09 -6.92
N PRO A 80 -2.67 4.29 -6.20
CA PRO A 80 -3.23 4.69 -4.92
C PRO A 80 -2.19 4.74 -3.82
N SER A 81 -2.50 5.48 -2.78
CA SER A 81 -1.76 5.49 -1.52
C SER A 81 -2.75 5.15 -0.40
N VAL A 82 -2.34 4.31 0.54
CA VAL A 82 -3.28 3.69 1.48
C VAL A 82 -2.82 3.90 2.92
N SER A 83 -3.76 4.25 3.78
CA SER A 83 -3.55 4.32 5.23
C SER A 83 -4.77 3.77 5.98
N LEU A 84 -4.51 3.09 7.08
CA LEU A 84 -5.56 2.63 7.99
C LEU A 84 -5.75 3.64 9.11
N SER A 85 -6.99 3.89 9.51
CA SER A 85 -7.26 4.72 10.69
C SER A 85 -6.64 4.09 11.94
N PRO A 86 -6.25 4.89 12.95
CA PRO A 86 -5.58 4.37 14.15
C PRO A 86 -6.40 3.34 14.93
N ASP A 87 -7.72 3.42 14.88
CA ASP A 87 -8.66 2.45 15.47
C ASP A 87 -8.90 1.21 14.58
N GLY A 88 -8.38 1.24 13.34
CA GLY A 88 -8.56 0.18 12.35
C GLY A 88 -9.99 0.09 11.77
N ALA A 89 -10.86 1.08 12.04
CA ALA A 89 -12.25 1.05 11.58
C ALA A 89 -12.39 1.43 10.09
N THR A 90 -11.47 2.23 9.58
CA THR A 90 -11.57 2.80 8.22
C THR A 90 -10.25 2.63 7.45
N THR A 91 -10.36 2.33 6.17
CA THR A 91 -9.26 2.41 5.20
C THR A 91 -9.42 3.69 4.38
N ALA A 92 -8.38 4.53 4.35
CA ALA A 92 -8.29 5.70 3.48
C ALA A 92 -7.42 5.39 2.26
N VAL A 93 -7.95 5.65 1.07
CA VAL A 93 -7.29 5.44 -0.22
C VAL A 93 -7.21 6.76 -0.96
N ALA A 94 -6.02 7.35 -1.03
CA ALA A 94 -5.80 8.52 -1.89
C ALA A 94 -5.53 8.04 -3.31
N THR A 95 -6.43 8.36 -4.25
CA THR A 95 -6.38 7.88 -5.62
C THR A 95 -6.69 8.97 -6.65
N THR A 96 -6.62 8.63 -7.92
CA THR A 96 -6.90 9.53 -9.04
C THR A 96 -7.84 8.86 -10.02
N TYR A 97 -8.85 9.61 -10.46
CA TYR A 97 -9.72 9.22 -11.54
C TYR A 97 -9.55 10.14 -12.75
N PHE A 98 -9.64 9.56 -13.92
CA PHE A 98 -9.68 10.30 -15.17
C PHE A 98 -11.04 10.08 -15.85
N ALA A 99 -11.61 11.13 -16.43
CA ALA A 99 -12.95 11.11 -17.03
C ALA A 99 -13.14 10.03 -18.12
N ARG A 100 -12.06 9.48 -18.68
CA ARG A 100 -12.06 8.44 -19.72
C ARG A 100 -11.02 7.35 -19.42
N GLY A 101 -11.15 6.69 -18.28
CA GLY A 101 -10.23 5.65 -17.83
C GLY A 101 -8.85 6.22 -17.47
N SER A 102 -7.88 6.19 -18.40
CA SER A 102 -6.52 6.67 -18.19
C SER A 102 -6.25 8.09 -18.71
N ARG A 103 -7.27 8.84 -19.14
CA ARG A 103 -7.11 10.19 -19.73
C ARG A 103 -8.34 11.07 -19.54
N GLY A 104 -8.18 12.35 -19.82
CA GLY A 104 -9.22 13.37 -19.68
C GLY A 104 -9.03 14.19 -18.41
N THR A 105 -10.12 14.77 -17.91
CA THR A 105 -10.08 15.56 -16.67
C THR A 105 -9.65 14.67 -15.50
N ARG A 106 -8.64 15.10 -14.77
CA ARG A 106 -8.10 14.46 -13.56
C ARG A 106 -8.90 14.91 -12.34
N THR A 107 -9.25 13.96 -11.49
CA THR A 107 -9.84 14.20 -10.16
C THR A 107 -9.05 13.37 -9.15
N ASP A 108 -8.42 14.05 -8.20
CA ASP A 108 -7.76 13.39 -7.07
C ASP A 108 -8.71 13.36 -5.88
N VAL A 109 -8.77 12.23 -5.20
CA VAL A 109 -9.65 12.04 -4.04
C VAL A 109 -8.95 11.25 -2.94
N VAL A 110 -9.47 11.35 -1.72
CA VAL A 110 -9.33 10.32 -0.69
C VAL A 110 -10.69 9.67 -0.51
N GLU A 111 -10.78 8.38 -0.77
CA GLU A 111 -11.96 7.57 -0.50
C GLU A 111 -11.81 6.85 0.84
N PHE A 112 -12.89 6.71 1.55
CA PHE A 112 -12.95 6.01 2.82
C PHE A 112 -13.80 4.75 2.68
N THR A 113 -13.32 3.66 3.25
CA THR A 113 -14.00 2.36 3.27
C THR A 113 -14.19 1.90 4.72
N ASP A 114 -15.39 1.49 5.06
CA ASP A 114 -15.70 0.84 6.35
C ASP A 114 -15.06 -0.55 6.39
N ASN A 115 -14.18 -0.80 7.34
CA ASN A 115 -13.44 -2.07 7.45
C ASN A 115 -14.27 -3.23 8.02
N THR A 116 -15.52 -2.99 8.43
CA THR A 116 -16.45 -4.05 8.84
C THR A 116 -17.17 -4.68 7.64
N THR A 117 -17.42 -3.87 6.60
CA THR A 117 -18.23 -4.28 5.45
C THR A 117 -17.50 -4.20 4.12
N LEU A 118 -16.35 -3.50 4.08
CA LEU A 118 -15.63 -3.05 2.88
C LEU A 118 -16.48 -2.18 1.94
N ALA A 119 -17.53 -1.55 2.47
CA ALA A 119 -18.34 -0.61 1.72
C ALA A 119 -17.72 0.81 1.75
N PRO A 120 -17.81 1.58 0.65
CA PRO A 120 -17.45 2.99 0.67
C PRO A 120 -18.24 3.76 1.73
N SER A 121 -17.57 4.61 2.49
CA SER A 121 -18.18 5.39 3.60
C SER A 121 -18.06 6.90 3.43
N GLY A 122 -17.24 7.38 2.50
CA GLY A 122 -17.09 8.82 2.23
C GLY A 122 -15.96 9.11 1.24
N GLU A 123 -15.87 10.40 0.85
CA GLU A 123 -14.86 10.89 -0.08
C GLU A 123 -14.47 12.33 0.26
N ILE A 124 -13.20 12.68 0.07
CA ILE A 124 -12.68 14.06 0.07
C ILE A 124 -12.04 14.33 -1.28
N VAL A 125 -12.54 15.31 -2.03
CA VAL A 125 -11.92 15.77 -3.27
C VAL A 125 -10.68 16.61 -2.95
N LEU A 126 -9.56 16.28 -3.58
CA LEU A 126 -8.26 16.92 -3.41
C LEU A 126 -7.95 17.90 -4.56
N PRO A 127 -7.08 18.89 -4.32
CA PRO A 127 -6.39 19.55 -5.43
C PRO A 127 -5.63 18.52 -6.29
N PRO A 128 -5.50 18.70 -7.63
CA PRO A 128 -4.87 17.74 -8.53
C PRO A 128 -3.33 17.77 -8.42
N LYS A 129 -2.83 17.51 -7.22
CA LYS A 129 -1.41 17.62 -6.83
C LYS A 129 -0.85 16.35 -6.20
N ARG A 130 -1.73 15.37 -5.92
CA ARG A 130 -1.35 14.13 -5.24
C ARG A 130 -0.13 13.47 -5.90
N ALA A 131 0.76 12.92 -5.08
CA ALA A 131 1.89 12.13 -5.56
C ALA A 131 1.36 10.90 -6.32
N GLN A 132 1.65 10.85 -7.62
CA GLN A 132 1.42 9.70 -8.49
C GLN A 132 2.77 9.05 -8.77
N THR A 133 3.25 8.28 -7.82
CA THR A 133 4.56 7.61 -7.84
C THR A 133 4.40 6.23 -7.24
N ALA A 134 5.45 5.41 -7.34
CA ALA A 134 5.46 4.10 -6.71
C ALA A 134 5.00 4.19 -5.25
N PRO A 135 4.00 3.40 -4.85
CA PRO A 135 3.35 3.56 -3.55
C PRO A 135 4.32 3.32 -2.41
N THR A 136 4.20 4.13 -1.37
CA THR A 136 4.84 3.92 -0.08
C THR A 136 3.84 4.18 1.03
N ILE A 137 4.07 3.62 2.22
CA ILE A 137 3.24 3.88 3.40
C ILE A 137 3.26 5.36 3.82
N PHE A 138 4.17 6.16 3.27
CA PHE A 138 4.35 7.58 3.60
C PHE A 138 3.79 8.53 2.54
N ASN A 139 3.06 8.06 1.54
CA ASN A 139 2.35 8.95 0.63
C ASN A 139 1.03 9.48 1.24
N ILE A 140 0.55 8.80 2.27
CA ILE A 140 -0.64 9.16 3.06
C ILE A 140 -0.47 8.65 4.48
N GLY A 141 -1.01 9.33 5.50
CA GLY A 141 -0.96 8.82 6.86
C GLY A 141 -1.84 9.62 7.82
N TYR A 142 -2.49 8.92 8.74
CA TYR A 142 -3.24 9.53 9.84
C TYR A 142 -2.31 10.04 10.95
N SER A 143 -2.69 11.13 11.62
CA SER A 143 -2.18 11.42 12.96
C SER A 143 -2.52 10.28 13.93
N THR A 144 -1.78 10.13 15.04
CA THR A 144 -1.96 8.98 15.93
C THR A 144 -3.33 8.94 16.64
N ASP A 145 -4.02 10.06 16.71
CA ASP A 145 -5.38 10.20 17.25
C ASP A 145 -6.47 10.18 16.17
N GLY A 146 -6.08 10.10 14.88
CA GLY A 146 -7.01 10.09 13.75
C GLY A 146 -7.63 11.45 13.42
N HIS A 147 -7.24 12.54 14.12
CA HIS A 147 -7.82 13.87 13.89
C HIS A 147 -7.41 14.46 12.54
N PHE A 148 -6.17 14.24 12.12
CA PHE A 148 -5.67 14.66 10.82
C PHE A 148 -5.35 13.48 9.93
N LEU A 149 -5.51 13.69 8.62
CA LEU A 149 -5.00 12.82 7.57
C LEU A 149 -4.10 13.66 6.65
N TYR A 150 -2.88 13.21 6.41
CA TYR A 150 -1.91 13.89 5.58
C TYR A 150 -1.77 13.17 4.24
N VAL A 151 -1.72 13.92 3.14
CA VAL A 151 -1.53 13.36 1.78
C VAL A 151 -0.38 14.08 1.09
N ALA A 152 0.63 13.35 0.67
CA ALA A 152 1.80 13.88 -0.01
C ALA A 152 1.44 14.43 -1.41
N TYR A 153 1.93 15.61 -1.71
CA TYR A 153 1.84 16.28 -3.02
C TYR A 153 3.25 16.48 -3.59
N VAL A 154 3.35 16.43 -4.92
CA VAL A 154 4.64 16.61 -5.62
C VAL A 154 4.59 17.66 -6.73
N THR A 155 3.42 18.24 -6.98
CA THR A 155 3.20 19.19 -8.06
C THR A 155 2.58 20.49 -7.53
N PRO A 156 3.12 21.68 -7.87
CA PRO A 156 4.35 21.94 -8.65
C PRO A 156 5.64 21.76 -7.85
N ALA A 157 5.57 21.63 -6.55
CA ALA A 157 6.66 21.35 -5.63
C ALA A 157 6.22 20.40 -4.52
N ALA A 158 7.15 19.83 -3.77
CA ALA A 158 6.86 18.97 -2.64
C ALA A 158 6.09 19.75 -1.55
N SER A 159 4.96 19.23 -1.16
CA SER A 159 4.06 19.72 -0.11
C SER A 159 3.19 18.58 0.40
N PHE A 160 2.33 18.85 1.35
CA PHE A 160 1.27 17.89 1.72
C PHE A 160 -0.03 18.61 2.08
N GLY A 161 -1.14 17.95 1.76
CA GLY A 161 -2.47 18.36 2.22
C GLY A 161 -2.71 17.91 3.64
N VAL A 162 -3.33 18.76 4.45
CA VAL A 162 -3.87 18.43 5.77
C VAL A 162 -5.38 18.33 5.66
N LEU A 163 -5.94 17.19 6.01
CA LEU A 163 -7.35 16.88 5.90
C LEU A 163 -7.96 16.62 7.28
N ASP A 164 -9.23 16.94 7.42
CA ASP A 164 -10.09 16.49 8.52
C ASP A 164 -10.97 15.33 8.00
N PRO A 165 -10.61 14.09 8.32
CA PRO A 165 -11.35 12.92 7.83
C PRO A 165 -12.74 12.80 8.44
N LEU A 166 -12.97 13.34 9.64
CA LEU A 166 -14.25 13.29 10.32
C LEU A 166 -15.28 14.19 9.65
N HIS A 167 -14.88 15.40 9.23
CA HIS A 167 -15.76 16.37 8.58
C HIS A 167 -15.68 16.36 7.05
N GLY A 168 -14.81 15.50 6.48
CA GLY A 168 -14.67 15.34 5.03
C GLY A 168 -14.12 16.58 4.32
N THR A 169 -13.16 17.30 4.93
CA THR A 169 -12.68 18.59 4.41
C THR A 169 -11.15 18.66 4.30
N VAL A 170 -10.68 19.43 3.31
CA VAL A 170 -9.27 19.84 3.20
C VAL A 170 -9.08 21.09 4.06
N LEU A 171 -8.24 21.01 5.10
CA LEU A 171 -7.93 22.12 6.00
C LEU A 171 -6.90 23.09 5.41
N GLY A 172 -5.93 22.56 4.65
CA GLY A 172 -4.87 23.37 4.05
C GLY A 172 -3.79 22.55 3.37
N GLU A 173 -2.75 23.26 2.93
CA GLU A 173 -1.55 22.68 2.32
C GLU A 173 -0.33 23.30 2.99
N ILE A 174 0.72 22.50 3.21
CA ILE A 174 1.98 22.94 3.83
C ILE A 174 3.15 22.57 2.91
N ASP A 175 3.94 23.57 2.54
CA ASP A 175 5.11 23.41 1.68
C ASP A 175 6.27 22.71 2.40
N THR A 176 6.90 21.75 1.70
CA THR A 176 8.04 20.99 2.21
C THR A 176 9.17 20.93 1.18
N ALA A 177 9.45 22.04 0.50
CA ALA A 177 10.46 22.10 -0.56
C ALA A 177 11.79 21.44 -0.16
N GLY A 178 12.30 20.51 -0.99
CA GLY A 178 13.49 19.69 -0.71
C GLY A 178 13.27 18.52 0.23
N CYS A 179 12.02 18.31 0.73
CA CYS A 179 11.65 17.19 1.59
C CYS A 179 10.35 16.57 1.09
N VAL A 180 10.25 15.25 1.09
CA VAL A 180 9.13 14.50 0.53
C VAL A 180 8.56 13.52 1.56
N LEU A 181 7.35 12.98 1.26
CA LEU A 181 6.63 12.02 2.06
C LEU A 181 6.02 12.62 3.33
N VAL A 182 5.11 11.88 3.93
CA VAL A 182 4.47 12.23 5.21
C VAL A 182 4.67 11.09 6.20
N ILE A 183 5.36 11.38 7.30
CA ILE A 183 5.65 10.45 8.39
C ILE A 183 4.94 10.98 9.63
N PRO A 184 3.67 10.63 9.87
CA PRO A 184 2.93 11.13 11.03
C PRO A 184 3.45 10.51 12.32
N TRP A 185 3.48 11.31 13.37
CA TRP A 185 3.79 10.82 14.72
C TRP A 185 3.23 11.77 15.80
N GLY A 186 2.71 11.18 16.85
CA GLY A 186 1.92 11.97 17.80
C GLY A 186 0.63 12.53 17.18
N PRO A 187 -0.13 13.30 17.92
CA PRO A 187 -1.45 13.79 17.51
C PRO A 187 -1.38 14.90 16.45
N ASN A 188 -0.30 15.64 16.37
CA ASN A 188 -0.22 16.84 15.52
C ASN A 188 1.18 17.06 14.90
N ARG A 189 2.00 16.02 14.81
CA ARG A 189 3.33 16.11 14.20
C ARG A 189 3.42 15.24 12.95
N VAL A 190 4.12 15.76 11.97
CA VAL A 190 4.44 15.07 10.73
C VAL A 190 5.86 15.42 10.32
N SER A 191 6.63 14.42 9.93
CA SER A 191 7.96 14.62 9.38
C SER A 191 8.02 14.27 7.91
N SER A 192 8.96 14.87 7.18
CA SER A 192 9.30 14.56 5.79
C SER A 192 10.79 14.27 5.66
N ILE A 193 11.17 13.34 4.77
CA ILE A 193 12.57 13.02 4.48
C ILE A 193 13.11 14.04 3.48
N CYS A 194 14.23 14.64 3.79
CA CYS A 194 14.88 15.63 2.94
C CYS A 194 16.03 15.03 2.12
N GLU A 195 16.28 15.61 0.95
CA GLU A 195 17.42 15.27 0.07
C GLU A 195 18.78 15.40 0.76
N SER A 196 18.85 16.18 1.86
CA SER A 196 20.04 16.37 2.69
C SER A 196 20.27 15.28 3.74
N GLY A 197 19.47 14.19 3.74
CA GLY A 197 19.55 13.13 4.76
C GLY A 197 18.97 13.51 6.11
N ARG A 198 18.21 14.59 6.20
CA ARG A 198 17.58 15.13 7.42
C ARG A 198 16.07 14.84 7.45
N LEU A 199 15.48 14.98 8.61
CA LEU A 199 14.00 15.04 8.76
C LEU A 199 13.58 16.49 8.99
N LEU A 200 12.67 16.97 8.16
CA LEU A 200 11.88 18.17 8.43
C LEU A 200 10.68 17.75 9.29
N THR A 201 10.57 18.28 10.50
CA THR A 201 9.42 18.04 11.38
C THR A 201 8.55 19.29 11.47
N LEU A 202 7.27 19.10 11.25
CA LEU A 202 6.23 20.11 11.35
C LEU A 202 5.33 19.79 12.54
N THR A 203 5.00 20.80 13.33
CA THR A 203 3.99 20.73 14.40
C THR A 203 2.81 21.57 13.97
N LEU A 204 1.60 21.02 14.03
CA LEU A 204 0.37 21.68 13.62
C LEU A 204 -0.40 22.21 14.82
N ASP A 205 -1.15 23.30 14.60
CA ASP A 205 -2.18 23.76 15.54
C ASP A 205 -3.47 22.92 15.41
N ALA A 206 -4.44 23.20 16.27
CA ALA A 206 -5.72 22.48 16.27
C ALA A 206 -6.55 22.69 14.99
N GLN A 207 -6.20 23.66 14.14
CA GLN A 207 -6.82 23.93 12.87
C GLN A 207 -6.05 23.34 11.68
N GLY A 208 -5.00 22.54 11.94
CA GLY A 208 -4.18 21.91 10.92
C GLY A 208 -3.17 22.85 10.23
N ARG A 209 -2.92 24.05 10.79
CA ARG A 209 -1.95 25.01 10.25
C ARG A 209 -0.58 24.79 10.89
N GLU A 210 0.47 25.10 10.17
CA GLU A 210 1.83 25.06 10.70
C GLU A 210 1.99 26.01 11.90
N ALA A 211 2.31 25.43 13.06
CA ALA A 211 2.64 26.15 14.27
C ALA A 211 4.16 26.23 14.52
N ALA A 212 4.91 25.21 14.11
CA ALA A 212 6.35 25.17 14.24
C ALA A 212 6.98 24.27 13.17
N ARG A 213 8.23 24.56 12.83
CA ARG A 213 9.06 23.83 11.88
C ARG A 213 10.46 23.63 12.45
N ALA A 214 11.00 22.42 12.33
CA ALA A 214 12.36 22.10 12.75
C ALA A 214 13.02 21.14 11.78
N LEU A 215 14.31 21.32 11.52
CA LEU A 215 15.12 20.43 10.70
C LEU A 215 16.11 19.69 11.60
N SER A 216 16.15 18.35 11.51
CA SER A 216 17.07 17.53 12.31
C SER A 216 18.52 17.63 11.82
N GLU A 217 19.45 17.04 12.57
CA GLU A 217 20.74 16.65 11.99
C GLU A 217 20.55 15.53 10.96
N PRO A 218 21.50 15.36 10.00
CA PRO A 218 21.46 14.27 9.05
C PRO A 218 21.53 12.93 9.78
N PHE A 219 20.66 11.97 9.44
CA PHE A 219 20.68 10.62 10.01
C PHE A 219 21.17 9.56 9.02
N PHE A 220 21.29 9.90 7.74
CA PHE A 220 21.94 9.09 6.71
C PHE A 220 22.63 10.01 5.68
N ASP A 221 23.51 9.42 4.87
CA ASP A 221 24.21 10.10 3.78
C ASP A 221 23.60 9.64 2.44
N PRO A 222 22.79 10.49 1.77
CA PRO A 222 22.07 10.09 0.57
C PRO A 222 22.97 9.81 -0.63
N ASP A 223 24.19 10.37 -0.66
CA ASP A 223 25.15 10.18 -1.75
C ASP A 223 25.95 8.87 -1.59
N ARG A 224 26.22 8.45 -0.36
CA ARG A 224 27.02 7.25 -0.07
C ARG A 224 26.19 6.00 0.15
N ASP A 225 25.11 6.13 0.90
CA ASP A 225 24.27 5.00 1.30
C ASP A 225 22.82 5.46 1.52
N PRO A 226 22.05 5.67 0.43
CA PRO A 226 20.67 6.09 0.51
C PRO A 226 19.80 5.07 1.25
N VAL A 227 18.80 5.55 1.95
CA VAL A 227 17.82 4.70 2.62
C VAL A 227 16.64 4.38 1.69
N PHE A 228 16.03 3.22 1.91
CA PHE A 228 14.71 2.94 1.32
C PHE A 228 13.69 3.93 1.88
N VAL A 229 12.84 4.45 1.02
CA VAL A 229 11.76 5.40 1.40
C VAL A 229 10.65 4.75 2.24
N GLN A 230 10.64 3.43 2.34
CA GLN A 230 9.74 2.65 3.18
C GLN A 230 10.35 2.51 4.58
N GLY A 231 10.00 3.40 5.50
CA GLY A 231 10.32 3.19 6.91
C GLY A 231 9.48 2.04 7.50
N ILE A 232 10.09 1.28 8.39
CA ILE A 232 9.46 0.12 9.02
C ILE A 232 8.99 0.55 10.42
N PRO A 233 7.68 0.51 10.74
CA PRO A 233 7.18 0.90 12.05
C PRO A 233 7.81 0.06 13.18
N SER A 234 8.40 0.72 14.16
CA SER A 234 8.97 0.13 15.36
C SER A 234 8.16 0.49 16.62
N SER A 235 8.59 0.07 17.80
CA SER A 235 7.92 0.39 19.06
C SER A 235 8.03 1.87 19.45
N ARG A 236 9.02 2.60 18.92
CA ARG A 236 9.30 4.00 19.29
C ARG A 236 9.30 4.97 18.11
N GLY A 237 9.04 4.49 16.89
CA GLY A 237 9.08 5.28 15.67
C GLY A 237 9.29 4.39 14.46
N TYR A 238 10.41 4.57 13.75
CA TYR A 238 10.67 3.84 12.53
C TYR A 238 12.14 3.37 12.44
N ALA A 239 12.35 2.26 11.76
CA ALA A 239 13.66 1.84 11.25
C ALA A 239 13.70 2.05 9.74
N PHE A 240 14.75 2.71 9.25
CA PHE A 240 15.04 2.85 7.82
C PHE A 240 16.22 1.97 7.47
N LEU A 241 16.09 1.20 6.41
CA LEU A 241 17.18 0.37 5.90
C LEU A 241 17.90 1.13 4.79
N SER A 242 19.23 1.04 4.78
CA SER A 242 20.03 1.61 3.69
C SER A 242 20.29 0.58 2.60
N PHE A 243 20.68 1.04 1.42
CA PHE A 243 21.01 0.18 0.27
C PHE A 243 22.25 -0.70 0.52
N LEU A 244 23.15 -0.28 1.38
CA LEU A 244 24.34 -1.08 1.78
C LEU A 244 24.05 -2.01 2.97
N GLY A 245 22.86 -1.95 3.56
CA GLY A 245 22.42 -2.84 4.62
C GLY A 245 22.69 -2.33 6.03
N GLU A 246 22.65 -1.02 6.25
CA GLU A 246 22.60 -0.43 7.57
C GLU A 246 21.16 -0.21 8.03
N VAL A 247 20.92 -0.24 9.33
CA VAL A 247 19.65 0.05 9.98
C VAL A 247 19.80 1.38 10.73
N HIS A 248 18.99 2.37 10.34
CA HIS A 248 18.89 3.67 10.96
C HIS A 248 17.61 3.75 11.78
N GLU A 249 17.72 3.77 13.09
CA GLU A 249 16.57 3.83 13.98
C GLU A 249 16.24 5.28 14.33
N VAL A 250 15.00 5.67 14.10
CA VAL A 250 14.44 6.99 14.38
C VAL A 250 13.42 6.87 15.50
N ASP A 251 13.76 7.41 16.67
CA ASP A 251 12.88 7.48 17.82
C ASP A 251 12.02 8.74 17.76
N LEU A 252 10.72 8.56 17.69
CA LEU A 252 9.71 9.62 17.63
C LEU A 252 8.86 9.69 18.91
N SER A 253 9.26 9.03 19.99
CA SER A 253 8.54 9.06 21.27
C SER A 253 8.73 10.37 22.05
N GLY A 254 9.77 11.14 21.74
CA GLY A 254 10.09 12.42 22.37
C GLY A 254 9.40 13.63 21.76
N ALA A 255 9.87 14.84 22.13
CA ALA A 255 9.40 16.10 21.53
C ALA A 255 10.04 16.38 20.17
N GLN A 256 11.20 15.81 19.89
CA GLN A 256 11.96 15.90 18.65
C GLN A 256 12.41 14.49 18.25
N PRO A 257 12.63 14.24 16.95
CA PRO A 257 13.25 12.99 16.51
C PRO A 257 14.61 12.79 17.15
N ALA A 258 14.91 11.57 17.60
CA ALA A 258 16.21 11.18 18.09
C ALA A 258 16.74 10.00 17.26
N PHE A 259 18.05 9.97 17.02
CA PHE A 259 18.70 8.99 16.18
C PHE A 259 19.71 8.19 16.99
N THR A 260 19.71 6.88 16.81
CA THR A 260 20.76 6.01 17.34
C THR A 260 21.86 5.82 16.28
N PRO A 261 23.12 5.54 16.67
CA PRO A 261 24.13 5.14 15.68
C PRO A 261 23.64 3.97 14.85
N PRO A 262 23.80 4.00 13.51
CA PRO A 262 23.37 2.92 12.66
C PRO A 262 24.16 1.65 12.92
N TRP A 263 23.55 0.49 12.65
CA TRP A 263 24.20 -0.80 12.75
C TRP A 263 24.03 -1.61 11.47
N SER A 264 25.03 -2.45 11.15
CA SER A 264 25.06 -3.19 9.89
C SER A 264 24.39 -4.56 10.01
N MET A 265 23.50 -4.87 9.09
CA MET A 265 22.87 -6.19 8.91
C MET A 265 23.84 -7.21 8.31
N VAL A 266 24.90 -6.77 7.63
CA VAL A 266 25.86 -7.61 6.94
C VAL A 266 27.20 -7.62 7.68
N SER A 267 27.77 -8.81 7.82
CA SER A 267 29.13 -8.95 8.38
C SER A 267 30.19 -8.35 7.43
N PRO A 268 31.39 -8.07 7.90
CA PRO A 268 32.48 -7.61 7.02
C PRO A 268 32.74 -8.52 5.81
N ALA A 269 32.56 -9.83 5.96
CA ALA A 269 32.74 -10.82 4.89
C ALA A 269 31.57 -10.84 3.87
N GLU A 270 30.40 -10.35 4.25
CA GLU A 270 29.20 -10.26 3.40
C GLU A 270 29.05 -8.88 2.73
N ARG A 271 29.74 -7.86 3.24
CA ARG A 271 29.69 -6.50 2.75
C ARG A 271 30.02 -6.43 1.26
N GLY A 272 29.21 -5.72 0.49
CA GLY A 272 29.33 -5.61 -0.96
C GLY A 272 28.83 -6.84 -1.75
N ARG A 273 28.44 -7.93 -1.06
CA ARG A 273 27.89 -9.14 -1.70
C ARG A 273 26.43 -9.40 -1.36
N TRP A 274 25.96 -8.97 -0.19
CA TRP A 274 24.60 -9.11 0.26
C TRP A 274 23.98 -7.74 0.53
N ARG A 275 22.74 -7.58 0.13
CA ARG A 275 21.97 -6.33 0.25
C ARG A 275 20.52 -6.61 0.58
N PRO A 276 19.83 -5.70 1.29
CA PRO A 276 18.39 -5.69 1.30
C PRO A 276 17.88 -5.30 -0.10
N GLY A 277 16.74 -5.87 -0.49
CA GLY A 277 16.12 -5.52 -1.76
C GLY A 277 14.70 -6.03 -1.82
N ALA A 278 13.77 -5.11 -2.00
CA ALA A 278 12.35 -5.36 -2.10
C ALA A 278 11.62 -4.04 -2.37
N ASP A 279 10.33 -4.10 -2.62
CA ASP A 279 9.44 -2.94 -2.64
C ASP A 279 9.00 -2.55 -1.23
N GLN A 280 8.59 -3.52 -0.41
CA GLN A 280 8.45 -3.37 1.04
C GLN A 280 9.58 -4.15 1.74
N VAL A 281 10.65 -3.44 2.04
CA VAL A 281 11.97 -3.98 2.37
C VAL A 281 12.07 -4.60 3.76
N GLY A 282 11.04 -4.53 4.60
CA GLY A 282 11.10 -5.15 5.91
C GLY A 282 9.83 -5.01 6.72
N ALA A 283 9.75 -5.81 7.78
CA ALA A 283 8.70 -5.76 8.79
C ALA A 283 9.29 -5.99 10.17
N ILE A 284 8.76 -5.30 11.19
CA ILE A 284 9.16 -5.47 12.59
C ILE A 284 7.98 -6.00 13.40
N HIS A 285 8.21 -7.10 14.10
CA HIS A 285 7.34 -7.50 15.20
C HIS A 285 7.74 -6.71 16.44
N ARG A 286 6.95 -5.68 16.79
CA ARG A 286 7.29 -4.70 17.84
C ARG A 286 7.45 -5.32 19.22
N GLY A 287 6.55 -6.24 19.58
CA GLY A 287 6.59 -6.91 20.90
C GLY A 287 7.79 -7.84 21.10
N LEU A 288 8.26 -8.48 20.02
CA LEU A 288 9.43 -9.37 20.06
C LEU A 288 10.74 -8.67 19.70
N GLY A 289 10.69 -7.43 19.21
CA GLY A 289 11.87 -6.73 18.72
C GLY A 289 12.56 -7.45 17.55
N ARG A 290 11.79 -8.12 16.67
CA ARG A 290 12.34 -8.87 15.54
C ARG A 290 12.09 -8.15 14.22
N LEU A 291 13.15 -7.93 13.47
CA LEU A 291 13.13 -7.36 12.11
C LEU A 291 13.32 -8.50 11.09
N TYR A 292 12.46 -8.52 10.08
CA TYR A 292 12.49 -9.45 8.94
C TYR A 292 12.80 -8.67 7.68
N VAL A 293 13.84 -9.08 6.94
CA VAL A 293 14.34 -8.34 5.76
C VAL A 293 14.55 -9.28 4.58
N PRO A 294 13.93 -9.04 3.43
CA PRO A 294 14.29 -9.70 2.19
C PRO A 294 15.72 -9.31 1.78
N MET A 295 16.59 -10.30 1.68
CA MET A 295 18.00 -10.11 1.34
C MET A 295 18.37 -10.92 0.09
N HIS A 296 19.29 -10.39 -0.71
CA HIS A 296 19.78 -11.06 -1.92
C HIS A 296 21.27 -10.80 -2.14
N PRO A 297 21.96 -11.71 -2.85
CA PRO A 297 23.28 -11.41 -3.38
C PRO A 297 23.15 -10.43 -4.53
N GLY A 298 23.85 -9.28 -4.44
CA GLY A 298 23.73 -8.23 -5.46
C GLY A 298 24.72 -7.09 -5.25
N GLY A 299 24.90 -6.30 -6.31
CA GLY A 299 25.74 -5.12 -6.36
C GLY A 299 24.94 -3.81 -6.33
N GLU A 300 25.58 -2.72 -6.71
CA GLU A 300 24.94 -1.42 -6.88
C GLU A 300 23.77 -1.50 -7.86
N GLY A 301 22.69 -0.76 -7.61
CA GLY A 301 21.48 -0.73 -8.45
C GLY A 301 20.52 -1.90 -8.27
N THR A 302 20.82 -2.90 -7.41
CA THR A 302 19.98 -4.09 -7.24
C THR A 302 18.97 -4.01 -6.08
N HIS A 303 18.74 -2.85 -5.51
CA HIS A 303 17.85 -2.64 -4.35
C HIS A 303 16.38 -3.01 -4.61
N LYS A 304 15.97 -3.18 -5.88
CA LYS A 304 14.63 -3.64 -6.29
C LYS A 304 14.55 -5.14 -6.63
N ASP A 305 15.67 -5.87 -6.56
CA ASP A 305 15.75 -7.25 -7.07
C ASP A 305 15.01 -8.29 -6.24
N GLY A 306 14.41 -7.97 -5.15
CA GLY A 306 13.72 -8.91 -4.27
C GLY A 306 14.64 -9.92 -3.55
N GLY A 307 14.24 -10.35 -2.37
CA GLY A 307 15.02 -11.27 -1.54
C GLY A 307 15.03 -12.70 -2.04
N THR A 308 16.23 -13.32 -2.08
CA THR A 308 16.39 -14.77 -2.21
C THR A 308 16.38 -15.47 -0.86
N GLU A 309 16.54 -14.69 0.21
CA GLU A 309 16.42 -15.11 1.59
C GLU A 309 15.64 -14.07 2.40
N ILE A 310 15.02 -14.50 3.50
CA ILE A 310 14.54 -13.60 4.55
C ILE A 310 15.51 -13.72 5.72
N TRP A 311 16.15 -12.60 6.07
CA TRP A 311 17.02 -12.56 7.25
C TRP A 311 16.25 -12.02 8.44
N VAL A 312 16.48 -12.61 9.61
CA VAL A 312 15.81 -12.23 10.85
C VAL A 312 16.83 -11.65 11.82
N PHE A 313 16.51 -10.49 12.39
CA PHE A 313 17.39 -9.80 13.31
C PHE A 313 16.71 -9.54 14.66
N ASP A 314 17.52 -9.55 15.71
CA ASP A 314 17.19 -9.02 17.04
C ASP A 314 17.56 -7.53 17.05
N MET A 315 16.54 -6.67 17.16
CA MET A 315 16.72 -5.21 17.15
C MET A 315 17.51 -4.72 18.37
N ALA A 316 17.26 -5.29 19.56
CA ALA A 316 17.92 -4.86 20.78
C ALA A 316 19.40 -5.29 20.82
N GLY A 317 19.71 -6.45 20.29
CA GLY A 317 21.07 -6.99 20.29
C GLY A 317 21.84 -6.69 19.00
N HIS A 318 21.24 -6.04 18.01
CA HIS A 318 21.82 -5.71 16.70
C HIS A 318 22.47 -6.96 16.06
N ARG A 319 21.83 -8.11 16.14
CA ARG A 319 22.39 -9.38 15.67
C ARG A 319 21.43 -10.19 14.82
N ARG A 320 21.95 -10.87 13.85
CA ARG A 320 21.20 -11.79 13.00
C ARG A 320 20.86 -13.06 13.77
N LEU A 321 19.56 -13.41 13.79
CA LEU A 321 19.04 -14.63 14.43
C LEU A 321 18.96 -15.80 13.45
N ALA A 322 18.55 -15.53 12.20
CA ALA A 322 18.31 -16.58 11.20
C ALA A 322 18.47 -16.05 9.77
N ARG A 323 18.63 -17.00 8.85
CA ARG A 323 18.53 -16.82 7.40
C ARG A 323 17.60 -17.91 6.87
N TRP A 324 16.56 -17.52 6.15
CA TRP A 324 15.58 -18.44 5.58
C TRP A 324 15.64 -18.39 4.05
N PRO A 325 16.28 -19.36 3.37
CA PRO A 325 16.30 -19.43 1.92
C PRO A 325 14.90 -19.66 1.37
N VAL A 326 14.37 -18.69 0.59
CA VAL A 326 12.98 -18.76 0.10
C VAL A 326 12.82 -19.80 -1.01
N GLN A 327 13.85 -20.03 -1.82
CA GLN A 327 13.85 -21.05 -2.87
C GLN A 327 13.72 -22.48 -2.31
N ALA A 328 14.27 -22.74 -1.14
CA ALA A 328 14.13 -24.03 -0.47
C ALA A 328 12.66 -24.32 -0.08
N ALA A 329 11.85 -23.29 0.07
CA ALA A 329 10.41 -23.38 0.29
C ALA A 329 9.59 -23.35 -1.03
N GLY A 330 10.25 -23.39 -2.19
CA GLY A 330 9.60 -23.33 -3.51
C GLY A 330 9.07 -21.94 -3.89
N LEU A 331 9.50 -20.88 -3.20
CA LEU A 331 9.08 -19.51 -3.46
C LEU A 331 10.00 -18.81 -4.47
N SER A 332 9.47 -17.92 -5.26
CA SER A 332 10.24 -16.96 -6.04
C SER A 332 10.80 -15.85 -5.14
N ARG A 333 11.51 -14.87 -5.70
CA ARG A 333 12.08 -13.75 -4.94
C ARG A 333 10.98 -13.00 -4.17
N VAL A 334 11.27 -12.62 -2.94
CA VAL A 334 10.34 -11.89 -2.06
C VAL A 334 10.46 -10.39 -2.30
N LEU A 335 9.34 -9.74 -2.63
CA LEU A 335 9.24 -8.30 -2.92
C LEU A 335 8.67 -7.50 -1.75
N ALA A 336 7.91 -8.13 -0.87
CA ALA A 336 7.35 -7.47 0.29
C ALA A 336 7.22 -8.45 1.44
N VAL A 337 7.38 -7.96 2.67
CA VAL A 337 7.12 -8.73 3.89
C VAL A 337 6.28 -7.94 4.87
N GLN A 338 5.38 -8.63 5.59
CA GLN A 338 4.61 -8.08 6.69
C GLN A 338 4.45 -9.12 7.79
N VAL A 339 4.48 -8.71 9.05
CA VAL A 339 4.36 -9.61 10.21
C VAL A 339 3.19 -9.22 11.08
N SER A 340 2.39 -10.19 11.51
CA SER A 340 1.35 -9.97 12.52
C SER A 340 1.96 -9.58 13.88
N GLN A 341 1.19 -8.90 14.74
CA GLN A 341 1.72 -8.31 15.97
C GLN A 341 1.28 -9.05 17.25
N ASP A 342 0.73 -10.23 17.10
CA ASP A 342 0.25 -11.11 18.17
C ASP A 342 1.37 -12.01 18.74
N PRO A 343 1.14 -12.70 19.88
CA PRO A 343 2.17 -13.56 20.50
C PRO A 343 2.57 -14.80 19.68
N ALA A 344 1.74 -15.24 18.71
CA ALA A 344 2.02 -16.38 17.82
C ALA A 344 2.15 -15.93 16.36
N PRO A 345 3.11 -15.02 16.05
CA PRO A 345 3.07 -14.26 14.83
C PRO A 345 3.27 -15.10 13.57
N ILE A 346 2.60 -14.68 12.50
CA ILE A 346 2.85 -15.16 11.15
C ILE A 346 3.51 -14.06 10.32
N LEU A 347 4.35 -14.48 9.39
CA LEU A 347 5.00 -13.62 8.41
C LEU A 347 4.35 -13.85 7.05
N PHE A 348 3.87 -12.78 6.44
CA PHE A 348 3.44 -12.76 5.04
C PHE A 348 4.62 -12.35 4.16
N ALA A 349 4.76 -12.99 3.02
CA ALA A 349 5.78 -12.67 2.03
C ALA A 349 5.16 -12.67 0.63
N ALA A 350 5.03 -11.49 0.03
CA ALA A 350 4.63 -11.36 -1.37
C ALA A 350 5.84 -11.60 -2.27
N THR A 351 5.62 -12.26 -3.40
CA THR A 351 6.70 -12.72 -4.27
C THR A 351 6.59 -12.17 -5.68
N HIS A 352 7.68 -12.22 -6.43
CA HIS A 352 7.73 -11.82 -7.83
C HIS A 352 6.80 -12.64 -8.76
N ALA A 353 6.35 -13.82 -8.30
CA ALA A 353 5.36 -14.63 -9.00
C ALA A 353 3.91 -14.24 -8.66
N ALA A 354 3.71 -13.10 -7.99
CA ALA A 354 2.41 -12.64 -7.48
C ALA A 354 1.75 -13.60 -6.47
N ASP A 355 2.53 -14.45 -5.83
CA ASP A 355 2.09 -15.32 -4.75
C ASP A 355 2.25 -14.64 -3.40
N VAL A 356 1.42 -14.99 -2.42
CA VAL A 356 1.59 -14.59 -1.02
C VAL A 356 1.81 -15.83 -0.18
N ALA A 357 3.00 -15.94 0.38
CA ALA A 357 3.36 -17.02 1.30
C ALA A 357 3.04 -16.63 2.74
N VAL A 358 2.55 -17.59 3.52
CA VAL A 358 2.32 -17.50 4.96
C VAL A 358 3.34 -18.39 5.65
N LEU A 359 4.20 -17.80 6.49
CA LEU A 359 5.22 -18.48 7.24
C LEU A 359 5.00 -18.32 8.74
N ASP A 360 5.44 -19.27 9.51
CA ASP A 360 5.60 -19.10 10.95
C ASP A 360 6.74 -18.11 11.21
N ALA A 361 6.45 -16.99 11.86
CA ALA A 361 7.42 -15.91 12.03
C ALA A 361 8.55 -16.23 13.02
N LEU A 362 8.41 -17.26 13.83
CA LEU A 362 9.47 -17.65 14.79
C LEU A 362 10.47 -18.63 14.18
N SER A 363 10.00 -19.53 13.32
CA SER A 363 10.80 -20.62 12.77
C SER A 363 11.11 -20.48 11.27
N GLY A 364 10.38 -19.63 10.54
CA GLY A 364 10.45 -19.54 9.08
C GLY A 364 9.77 -20.70 8.34
N LYS A 365 9.06 -21.58 9.07
CA LYS A 365 8.38 -22.72 8.44
C LYS A 365 7.22 -22.22 7.57
N LEU A 366 7.21 -22.62 6.30
CA LEU A 366 6.12 -22.35 5.39
C LEU A 366 4.84 -23.07 5.87
N ARG A 367 3.73 -22.32 5.96
CA ARG A 367 2.38 -22.82 6.30
C ARG A 367 1.52 -22.96 5.06
N HIS A 368 1.55 -21.95 4.17
CA HIS A 368 0.71 -21.90 2.96
C HIS A 368 1.31 -20.99 1.90
N VAL A 369 0.90 -21.18 0.65
CA VAL A 369 1.16 -20.26 -0.46
C VAL A 369 -0.15 -20.03 -1.20
N GLU A 370 -0.66 -18.82 -1.11
CA GLU A 370 -1.77 -18.37 -1.95
C GLU A 370 -1.22 -17.94 -3.31
N LYS A 371 -1.67 -18.61 -4.35
CA LYS A 371 -1.19 -18.38 -5.72
C LYS A 371 -1.94 -17.23 -6.38
N HIS A 372 -1.19 -16.33 -7.01
CA HIS A 372 -1.74 -15.23 -7.82
C HIS A 372 -2.80 -14.40 -7.07
N LEU A 373 -2.45 -13.94 -5.87
CA LEU A 373 -3.30 -13.03 -5.08
C LEU A 373 -3.27 -11.59 -5.62
N GLY A 374 -3.26 -11.40 -6.88
CA GLY A 374 -3.15 -10.14 -7.59
C GLY A 374 -2.26 -10.28 -8.80
N GLN A 375 -1.92 -9.16 -9.44
CA GLN A 375 -0.95 -9.08 -10.54
C GLN A 375 0.44 -8.69 -10.04
N THR A 376 0.48 -7.66 -9.18
CA THR A 376 1.72 -7.09 -8.64
C THR A 376 1.52 -6.74 -7.17
N PRO A 377 1.52 -7.74 -6.27
CA PRO A 377 1.43 -7.49 -4.83
C PRO A 377 2.66 -6.72 -4.36
N TRP A 378 2.50 -5.40 -4.16
CA TRP A 378 3.56 -4.44 -3.94
C TRP A 378 3.87 -4.21 -2.46
N MET A 379 2.85 -4.15 -1.66
CA MET A 379 2.94 -3.77 -0.24
C MET A 379 1.86 -4.50 0.56
N MET A 380 2.10 -4.67 1.84
CA MET A 380 1.15 -5.30 2.76
C MET A 380 0.95 -4.44 4.02
N LEU A 381 -0.28 -4.39 4.51
CA LEU A 381 -0.68 -3.62 5.69
C LEU A 381 -1.44 -4.53 6.65
N ASN A 382 -1.12 -4.47 7.94
CA ASN A 382 -1.94 -5.12 8.97
C ASN A 382 -3.14 -4.24 9.28
N PRO A 383 -4.39 -4.75 9.20
CA PRO A 383 -5.58 -4.00 9.55
C PRO A 383 -5.68 -3.71 11.04
#